data_d5dad810a8e1b41bef0b00af0ae9a0e8
#
_entry.id   d5dad810a8e1b41bef0b00af0ae9a0e8
#
_cell.length_a   1.000
_cell.length_b   1.000
_cell.length_c   1.000
_cell.angle_alpha   90.00
_cell.angle_beta   90.00
_cell.angle_gamma   90.00
#
_symmetry.space_group_name_H-M   'P 1'
#
loop_
_entity.id
_entity.type
_entity.pdbx_description
1 polymer ?
#
loop_
_entity_poly.entity_id
_entity_poly.type
_entity_poly.pdbx_seq_one_letter_code
_entity_poly.pdbx_strand_id
1 'polypeptide(L)'
;MEKIKVILEALDAVNLFDIVVYDMKEKSPFFDYFLIASSTSDRQLQASISHISKDLLEAGFEHPRVEGKNSNSWILIDCKDIIVNVFTKDEREFYNLEKMLAEIESIDIEQLK
;
A
#
# COMPACT_ATOMS: atom_id res chain seq x y z
N MET A 1 -14.27 -0.24 11.76
CA MET A 1 -13.07 -0.99 11.30
C MET A 1 -11.95 0.00 11.02
N GLU A 2 -10.75 -0.31 11.44
CA GLU A 2 -9.61 0.57 11.20
C GLU A 2 -9.21 0.58 9.72
N LYS A 3 -8.80 1.74 9.25
CA LYS A 3 -8.45 1.94 7.85
C LYS A 3 -7.34 1.00 7.37
N ILE A 4 -6.30 0.80 8.19
CA ILE A 4 -5.19 -0.07 7.82
C ILE A 4 -5.68 -1.51 7.57
N LYS A 5 -6.62 -1.97 8.36
CA LYS A 5 -7.17 -3.32 8.20
C LYS A 5 -7.96 -3.45 6.90
N VAL A 6 -8.74 -2.42 6.56
CA VAL A 6 -9.48 -2.39 5.29
C VAL A 6 -8.53 -2.48 4.11
N ILE A 7 -7.44 -1.71 4.16
CA ILE A 7 -6.44 -1.70 3.10
C ILE A 7 -5.75 -3.06 2.98
N LEU A 8 -5.34 -3.65 4.09
CA LEU A 8 -4.66 -4.96 4.06
C LEU A 8 -5.58 -6.05 3.51
N GLU A 9 -6.84 -6.04 3.87
CA GLU A 9 -7.82 -6.99 3.34
C GLU A 9 -8.02 -6.79 1.83
N ALA A 10 -8.03 -5.54 1.36
CA ALA A 10 -8.14 -5.25 -0.06
C ALA A 10 -6.93 -5.75 -0.85
N LEU A 11 -5.73 -5.58 -0.30
CA LEU A 11 -4.50 -6.08 -0.93
C LEU A 11 -4.51 -7.60 -1.04
N ASP A 12 -4.96 -8.28 0.02
CA ASP A 12 -5.10 -9.74 0.01
C ASP A 12 -6.11 -10.20 -1.04
N ALA A 13 -7.23 -9.48 -1.17
CA ALA A 13 -8.30 -9.84 -2.08
C ALA A 13 -7.85 -9.83 -3.55
N VAL A 14 -6.88 -8.99 -3.90
CA VAL A 14 -6.31 -8.94 -5.25
C VAL A 14 -4.97 -9.67 -5.34
N ASN A 15 -4.65 -10.49 -4.34
CA ASN A 15 -3.49 -11.38 -4.33
C ASN A 15 -2.13 -10.67 -4.45
N LEU A 16 -2.02 -9.47 -3.90
CA LEU A 16 -0.72 -8.83 -3.78
C LEU A 16 0.11 -9.58 -2.74
N PHE A 17 1.43 -9.51 -2.87
CA PHE A 17 2.32 -10.31 -2.02
C PHE A 17 3.50 -9.48 -1.50
N ASP A 18 4.27 -10.07 -0.59
CA ASP A 18 5.42 -9.43 0.06
C ASP A 18 5.06 -8.05 0.62
N ILE A 19 3.94 -8.01 1.34
CA ILE A 19 3.43 -6.77 1.92
C ILE A 19 4.23 -6.43 3.16
N VAL A 20 4.79 -5.22 3.18
CA VAL A 20 5.54 -4.70 4.32
C VAL A 20 4.88 -3.41 4.77
N VAL A 21 4.67 -3.27 6.06
CA VAL A 21 4.11 -2.06 6.68
C VAL A 21 5.15 -1.45 7.59
N TYR A 22 5.46 -0.18 7.36
CA TYR A 22 6.35 0.59 8.21
C TYR A 22 5.55 1.52 9.10
N ASP A 23 5.89 1.56 10.39
CA ASP A 23 5.28 2.48 11.35
C ASP A 23 5.96 3.83 11.23
N MET A 24 5.20 4.82 10.79
CA MET A 24 5.72 6.16 10.55
C MET A 24 5.18 7.18 11.56
N LYS A 25 4.47 6.75 12.57
CA LYS A 25 3.80 7.67 13.52
C LYS A 25 4.75 8.65 14.19
N GLU A 26 5.95 8.19 14.53
CA GLU A 26 6.95 9.04 15.17
C GLU A 26 7.99 9.57 14.19
N LYS A 27 7.90 9.19 12.92
CA LYS A 27 8.88 9.56 11.89
C LYS A 27 8.36 10.60 10.92
N SER A 28 7.05 10.71 10.77
CA SER A 28 6.44 11.64 9.81
C SER A 28 5.22 12.31 10.44
N PRO A 29 5.06 13.63 10.29
CA PRO A 29 3.83 14.31 10.70
C PRO A 29 2.69 14.13 9.70
N PHE A 30 2.96 13.54 8.52
CA PHE A 30 2.00 13.49 7.43
C PHE A 30 1.24 12.17 7.33
N PHE A 31 1.84 11.06 7.74
CA PHE A 31 1.16 9.76 7.66
C PHE A 31 1.65 8.81 8.76
N ASP A 32 0.78 7.85 9.08
CA ASP A 32 1.02 6.89 10.16
C ASP A 32 1.68 5.61 9.66
N TYR A 33 1.35 5.18 8.45
CA TYR A 33 1.86 3.94 7.87
C TYR A 33 2.29 4.14 6.43
N PHE A 34 3.36 3.46 6.07
CA PHE A 34 3.88 3.42 4.69
C PHE A 34 3.97 1.95 4.29
N LEU A 35 3.21 1.57 3.26
CA LEU A 35 3.12 0.19 2.80
C LEU A 35 3.82 0.01 1.47
N ILE A 36 4.43 -1.16 1.31
CA ILE A 36 4.99 -1.60 0.04
C ILE A 36 4.42 -2.99 -0.23
N ALA A 37 3.92 -3.20 -1.44
CA ALA A 37 3.38 -4.49 -1.87
C ALA A 37 3.81 -4.78 -3.30
N SER A 38 3.81 -6.05 -3.66
CA SER A 38 4.20 -6.50 -4.99
C SER A 38 3.02 -7.10 -5.74
N SER A 39 3.01 -6.91 -7.06
CA SER A 39 2.06 -7.54 -7.96
C SER A 39 2.79 -8.40 -8.99
N THR A 40 2.09 -9.37 -9.57
CA THR A 40 2.66 -10.24 -10.62
C THR A 40 2.41 -9.69 -12.02
N SER A 41 1.51 -8.71 -12.15
CA SER A 41 1.12 -8.18 -13.47
C SER A 41 0.62 -6.75 -13.33
N ASP A 42 0.58 -6.03 -14.44
CA ASP A 42 -0.01 -4.69 -14.49
C ASP A 42 -1.52 -4.74 -14.29
N ARG A 43 -2.19 -5.81 -14.71
CA ARG A 43 -3.62 -5.99 -14.43
C ARG A 43 -3.88 -6.02 -12.93
N GLN A 44 -3.09 -6.79 -12.19
CA GLN A 44 -3.21 -6.89 -10.74
C GLN A 44 -2.89 -5.55 -10.07
N LEU A 45 -1.88 -4.84 -10.60
CA LEU A 45 -1.53 -3.50 -10.15
C LEU A 45 -2.73 -2.56 -10.25
N GLN A 46 -3.40 -2.55 -11.40
CA GLN A 46 -4.57 -1.72 -11.64
C GLN A 46 -5.76 -2.14 -10.78
N ALA A 47 -5.95 -3.44 -10.59
CA ALA A 47 -7.04 -3.96 -9.76
C ALA A 47 -6.93 -3.49 -8.31
N SER A 48 -5.71 -3.27 -7.80
CA SER A 48 -5.51 -2.78 -6.44
C SER A 48 -6.11 -1.40 -6.23
N ILE A 49 -6.05 -0.53 -7.24
CA ILE A 49 -6.62 0.81 -7.16
C ILE A 49 -8.12 0.75 -6.92
N SER A 50 -8.83 0.03 -7.79
CA SER A 50 -10.28 -0.03 -7.70
C SER A 50 -10.74 -0.77 -6.44
N HIS A 51 -10.03 -1.82 -6.05
CA HIS A 51 -10.40 -2.60 -4.87
C HIS A 51 -10.23 -1.81 -3.58
N ILE A 52 -9.09 -1.14 -3.43
CA ILE A 52 -8.84 -0.29 -2.25
C ILE A 52 -9.86 0.86 -2.20
N SER A 53 -10.09 1.52 -3.33
CA SER A 53 -11.05 2.63 -3.41
C SER A 53 -12.46 2.19 -3.00
N LYS A 54 -12.91 1.06 -3.53
CA LYS A 54 -14.23 0.51 -3.22
C LYS A 54 -14.35 0.17 -1.74
N ASP A 55 -13.38 -0.56 -1.22
CA ASP A 55 -13.44 -1.02 0.16
C ASP A 55 -13.37 0.13 1.16
N LEU A 56 -12.55 1.15 0.89
CA LEU A 56 -12.49 2.34 1.74
C LEU A 56 -13.82 3.09 1.76
N LEU A 57 -14.44 3.28 0.60
CA LEU A 57 -15.72 3.96 0.53
C LEU A 57 -16.82 3.17 1.25
N GLU A 58 -16.86 1.86 1.08
CA GLU A 58 -17.83 1.00 1.77
C GLU A 58 -17.65 1.04 3.29
N ALA A 59 -16.43 1.23 3.75
CA ALA A 59 -16.13 1.33 5.18
C ALA A 59 -16.32 2.74 5.75
N GLY A 60 -16.74 3.71 4.93
CA GLY A 60 -17.02 5.07 5.37
C GLY A 60 -15.82 6.02 5.32
N PHE A 61 -14.74 5.61 4.66
CA PHE A 61 -13.55 6.46 4.49
C PHE A 61 -13.62 7.24 3.18
N GLU A 62 -12.73 8.21 3.05
CA GLU A 62 -12.66 9.03 1.85
C GLU A 62 -12.02 8.27 0.68
N HIS A 63 -12.34 8.73 -0.53
CA HIS A 63 -11.73 8.21 -1.75
C HIS A 63 -10.23 8.53 -1.75
N PRO A 64 -9.35 7.55 -2.01
CA PRO A 64 -7.92 7.81 -2.04
C PRO A 64 -7.50 8.58 -3.29
N ARG A 65 -6.35 9.21 -3.22
CA ARG A 65 -5.71 9.84 -4.37
C ARG A 65 -4.71 8.87 -4.95
N VAL A 66 -4.63 8.80 -6.27
CA VAL A 66 -3.75 7.84 -6.94
C VAL A 66 -2.77 8.59 -7.82
N GLU A 67 -1.48 8.28 -7.69
CA GLU A 67 -0.45 8.76 -8.58
C GLU A 67 0.11 7.59 -9.37
N GLY A 68 0.37 7.83 -10.66
CA GLY A 68 0.88 6.79 -11.55
C GLY A 68 -0.15 5.78 -12.00
N LYS A 69 -1.44 6.13 -12.01
CA LYS A 69 -2.50 5.18 -12.37
C LYS A 69 -2.42 4.67 -13.81
N ASN A 70 -1.65 5.34 -14.66
CA ASN A 70 -1.39 4.88 -16.03
C ASN A 70 -0.08 4.08 -16.13
N SER A 71 0.63 3.95 -15.02
CA SER A 71 1.85 3.15 -14.97
C SER A 71 1.52 1.66 -14.98
N ASN A 72 2.42 0.87 -15.54
CA ASN A 72 2.33 -0.57 -15.51
C ASN A 72 3.36 -1.20 -14.56
N SER A 73 4.04 -0.39 -13.74
CA SER A 73 5.12 -0.88 -12.89
C SER A 73 5.08 -0.37 -11.45
N TRP A 74 4.57 0.83 -11.21
CA TRP A 74 4.53 1.42 -9.85
C TRP A 74 3.40 2.41 -9.75
N ILE A 75 2.52 2.19 -8.77
CA ILE A 75 1.46 3.15 -8.42
C ILE A 75 1.57 3.50 -6.95
N LEU A 76 1.18 4.73 -6.62
CA LEU A 76 1.08 5.19 -5.24
C LEU A 76 -0.37 5.52 -4.95
N ILE A 77 -0.92 4.92 -3.90
CA ILE A 77 -2.29 5.16 -3.46
C ILE A 77 -2.23 5.91 -2.15
N ASP A 78 -2.58 7.18 -2.18
CA ASP A 78 -2.54 8.08 -1.04
C ASP A 78 -3.89 8.02 -0.31
N CYS A 79 -3.89 7.38 0.85
CA CYS A 79 -5.07 7.25 1.69
C CYS A 79 -5.01 8.20 2.89
N LYS A 80 -4.34 9.33 2.73
CA LYS A 80 -4.08 10.38 3.73
C LYS A 80 -3.05 9.96 4.77
N ASP A 81 -3.48 9.31 5.84
CA ASP A 81 -2.60 8.86 6.91
C ASP A 81 -1.90 7.53 6.60
N ILE A 82 -2.22 6.92 5.46
CA ILE A 82 -1.61 5.68 5.01
C ILE A 82 -1.23 5.82 3.54
N ILE A 83 0.04 5.57 3.24
CA ILE A 83 0.55 5.59 1.86
C ILE A 83 0.81 4.15 1.42
N VAL A 84 0.24 3.78 0.29
CA VAL A 84 0.39 2.43 -0.27
C VAL A 84 1.15 2.51 -1.57
N ASN A 85 2.27 1.78 -1.66
CA ASN A 85 3.05 1.63 -2.87
C ASN A 85 2.88 0.22 -3.40
N VAL A 86 2.42 0.09 -4.64
CA VAL A 86 2.30 -1.20 -5.31
C VAL A 86 3.23 -1.20 -6.51
N PHE A 87 4.13 -2.17 -6.53
CA PHE A 87 5.11 -2.34 -7.60
C PHE A 87 4.91 -3.69 -8.26
N THR A 88 5.29 -3.79 -9.54
CA THR A 88 5.62 -5.10 -10.07
C THR A 88 6.90 -5.57 -9.37
N LYS A 89 7.11 -6.87 -9.30
CA LYS A 89 8.24 -7.45 -8.58
C LYS A 89 9.58 -6.85 -9.03
N ASP A 90 9.79 -6.74 -10.32
CA ASP A 90 11.06 -6.24 -10.87
C ASP A 90 11.29 -4.77 -10.53
N GLU A 91 10.25 -3.94 -10.64
CA GLU A 91 10.37 -2.52 -10.30
C GLU A 91 10.62 -2.31 -8.82
N ARG A 92 10.04 -3.14 -7.97
CA ARG A 92 10.29 -3.06 -6.54
C ARG A 92 11.77 -3.26 -6.21
N GLU A 93 12.39 -4.24 -6.84
CA GLU A 93 13.82 -4.51 -6.68
C GLU A 93 14.66 -3.36 -7.22
N PHE A 94 14.26 -2.81 -8.36
CA PHE A 94 14.98 -1.71 -9.00
C PHE A 94 15.00 -0.44 -8.14
N TYR A 95 13.83 0.01 -7.67
CA TYR A 95 13.75 1.21 -6.83
C TYR A 95 14.24 0.99 -5.42
N ASN A 96 13.97 -0.17 -4.87
CA ASN A 96 14.44 -0.60 -3.55
C ASN A 96 14.19 0.45 -2.46
N LEU A 97 12.92 0.86 -2.31
CA LEU A 97 12.53 1.81 -1.26
C LEU A 97 12.84 1.28 0.13
N GLU A 98 12.84 -0.03 0.29
CA GLU A 98 13.12 -0.68 1.55
C GLU A 98 14.52 -0.36 2.09
N LYS A 99 15.47 -0.11 1.20
CA LYS A 99 16.80 0.31 1.59
C LYS A 99 16.78 1.67 2.27
N MET A 100 15.97 2.59 1.78
CA MET A 100 15.81 3.91 2.37
C MET A 100 15.10 3.85 3.72
N LEU A 101 14.31 2.80 3.93
CA LEU A 101 13.51 2.61 5.13
C LEU A 101 14.12 1.59 6.10
N ALA A 102 15.39 1.21 5.88
CA ALA A 102 16.03 0.13 6.62
C ALA A 102 16.08 0.36 8.14
N GLU A 103 16.14 1.62 8.57
CA GLU A 103 16.19 1.97 9.99
C GLU A 103 14.82 2.19 10.60
N ILE A 104 13.75 2.07 9.81
CA ILE A 104 12.39 2.25 10.29
C ILE A 104 11.81 0.87 10.60
N GLU A 105 11.15 0.79 11.74
CA GLU A 105 10.57 -0.46 12.20
C GLU A 105 9.41 -0.89 11.31
N SER A 106 9.44 -2.14 10.86
CA SER A 106 8.32 -2.75 10.18
C SER A 106 7.40 -3.42 11.19
N ILE A 107 6.11 -3.45 10.89
CA ILE A 107 5.10 -4.06 11.75
C ILE A 107 4.70 -5.41 11.15
N ASP A 108 4.56 -6.41 12.00
CA ASP A 108 4.01 -7.70 11.60
C ASP A 108 2.55 -7.47 11.17
N ILE A 109 2.24 -7.74 9.90
CA ILE A 109 0.90 -7.49 9.35
C ILE A 109 -0.18 -8.31 10.05
N GLU A 110 0.18 -9.47 10.62
CA GLU A 110 -0.79 -10.27 11.36
C GLU A 110 -1.30 -9.54 12.60
N GLN A 111 -0.54 -8.63 13.15
CA GLN A 111 -0.97 -7.81 14.29
C GLN A 111 -1.97 -6.75 13.89
N LEU A 112 -2.03 -6.40 12.62
CA LEU A 112 -2.90 -5.34 12.10
C LEU A 112 -4.20 -5.86 11.50
N LYS A 113 -4.27 -7.14 11.26
CA LYS A 113 -5.47 -7.78 10.67
C LYS A 113 -6.55 -8.11 11.67
#